data_80dfe9e9b770206963aa9e8104b97411
#
_entry.id   80dfe9e9b770206963aa9e8104b97411
#
_cell.length_a   1.000
_cell.length_b   1.000
_cell.length_c   1.000
_cell.angle_alpha   90.00
_cell.angle_beta   90.00
_cell.angle_gamma   90.00
#
_symmetry.space_group_name_H-M   'P 1'
#
loop_
_entity.id
_entity.type
_entity.pdbx_description
1 polymer ?
#
loop_
_entity_poly.entity_id
_entity_poly.type
_entity_poly.pdbx_seq_one_letter_code
_entity_poly.pdbx_strand_id
1 'polypeptide(L)'
;MVNKLQPVTVNSGKAIEAARKAFDALTPAQKKLLDPKTEGKLVAAENEYKVLIKDNADEMAAKEVEDKIARLQPVTKDSGEAIKDARSSYEALTPEQKALVSKDSVAALEKAEKLYDMIIASTKPGTAVGDNTGSTSGSGVIKITANAAAKGEKNPNTGAPVMSMAPAMLVLAAAVLVLKKRG
;
A
#
# COMPACT_ATOMS: atom_id res chain seq x y z
N MET A 1 32.15 -24.52 5.45
CA MET A 1 30.96 -24.02 4.69
C MET A 1 30.04 -23.18 5.59
N VAL A 2 29.62 -23.66 6.76
CA VAL A 2 28.66 -22.96 7.65
C VAL A 2 29.11 -21.55 8.07
N ASN A 3 30.40 -21.31 8.26
CA ASN A 3 30.92 -19.97 8.61
C ASN A 3 30.78 -18.91 7.50
N LYS A 4 30.39 -19.30 6.29
CA LYS A 4 30.15 -18.38 5.17
C LYS A 4 28.66 -18.04 4.97
N LEU A 5 27.78 -18.57 5.84
CA LEU A 5 26.33 -18.31 5.75
C LEU A 5 25.91 -16.98 6.38
N GLN A 6 26.82 -16.31 7.09
CA GLN A 6 26.56 -15.01 7.71
C GLN A 6 27.15 -13.87 6.86
N PRO A 7 26.45 -12.74 6.70
CA PRO A 7 25.08 -12.50 7.17
C PRO A 7 24.03 -13.25 6.32
N VAL A 8 22.95 -13.70 6.99
CA VAL A 8 21.81 -14.31 6.30
C VAL A 8 20.99 -13.24 5.61
N THR A 9 20.62 -13.47 4.35
CA THR A 9 19.79 -12.58 3.52
C THR A 9 18.71 -13.39 2.83
N VAL A 10 17.75 -12.73 2.18
CA VAL A 10 16.71 -13.39 1.37
C VAL A 10 17.28 -14.26 0.24
N ASN A 11 18.52 -14.02 -0.17
CA ASN A 11 19.19 -14.78 -1.21
C ASN A 11 20.00 -15.99 -0.66
N SER A 12 20.06 -16.16 0.67
CA SER A 12 20.90 -17.19 1.30
C SER A 12 20.30 -18.60 1.22
N GLY A 13 19.04 -18.76 0.77
CA GLY A 13 18.30 -20.03 0.80
C GLY A 13 19.05 -21.21 0.19
N LYS A 14 19.56 -21.04 -1.04
CA LYS A 14 20.30 -22.12 -1.73
C LYS A 14 21.59 -22.53 -1.00
N ALA A 15 22.28 -21.55 -0.41
CA ALA A 15 23.53 -21.83 0.32
C ALA A 15 23.24 -22.56 1.66
N ILE A 16 22.17 -22.17 2.35
CA ILE A 16 21.71 -22.79 3.59
C ILE A 16 21.26 -24.24 3.31
N GLU A 17 20.45 -24.45 2.27
CA GLU A 17 20.00 -25.78 1.86
C GLU A 17 21.17 -26.71 1.48
N ALA A 18 22.14 -26.18 0.71
CA ALA A 18 23.34 -26.93 0.34
C ALA A 18 24.17 -27.31 1.57
N ALA A 19 24.30 -26.37 2.55
CA ALA A 19 25.01 -26.64 3.80
C ALA A 19 24.30 -27.72 4.64
N ARG A 20 22.95 -27.70 4.68
CA ARG A 20 22.14 -28.73 5.36
C ARG A 20 22.31 -30.08 4.71
N LYS A 21 22.16 -30.17 3.40
CA LYS A 21 22.38 -31.43 2.66
C LYS A 21 23.77 -32.00 2.89
N ALA A 22 24.81 -31.15 2.86
CA ALA A 22 26.17 -31.58 3.12
C ALA A 22 26.37 -32.08 4.57
N PHE A 23 25.74 -31.40 5.55
CA PHE A 23 25.80 -31.84 6.96
C PHE A 23 25.06 -33.15 7.17
N ASP A 24 23.90 -33.33 6.58
CA ASP A 24 23.08 -34.54 6.75
C ASP A 24 23.72 -35.77 6.08
N ALA A 25 24.48 -35.57 5.00
CA ALA A 25 25.24 -36.61 4.32
C ALA A 25 26.45 -37.15 5.12
N LEU A 26 26.85 -36.47 6.20
CA LEU A 26 27.98 -36.91 7.04
C LEU A 26 27.58 -38.11 7.91
N THR A 27 28.50 -39.08 8.02
CA THR A 27 28.36 -40.18 8.98
C THR A 27 28.46 -39.69 10.41
N PRO A 28 27.96 -40.47 11.40
CA PRO A 28 28.10 -40.10 12.82
C PRO A 28 29.56 -39.88 13.26
N ALA A 29 30.49 -40.65 12.69
CA ALA A 29 31.92 -40.49 12.98
C ALA A 29 32.47 -39.15 12.43
N GLN A 30 32.05 -38.77 11.22
CA GLN A 30 32.44 -37.50 10.60
C GLN A 30 31.83 -36.29 11.33
N LYS A 31 30.58 -36.40 11.80
CA LYS A 31 29.91 -35.35 12.59
C LYS A 31 30.64 -35.05 13.90
N LYS A 32 31.21 -36.10 14.54
CA LYS A 32 32.03 -35.94 15.75
C LYS A 32 33.35 -35.19 15.55
N LEU A 33 33.84 -35.12 14.31
CA LEU A 33 35.07 -34.36 13.98
C LEU A 33 34.78 -32.88 13.66
N LEU A 34 33.51 -32.49 13.57
CA LEU A 34 33.15 -31.09 13.39
C LEU A 34 33.17 -30.35 14.74
N ASP A 35 33.36 -29.04 14.66
CA ASP A 35 33.13 -28.14 15.81
C ASP A 35 31.69 -28.37 16.32
N PRO A 36 31.49 -28.67 17.64
CA PRO A 36 30.18 -28.89 18.23
C PRO A 36 29.15 -27.75 17.95
N LYS A 37 29.67 -26.55 17.69
CA LYS A 37 28.82 -25.37 17.35
C LYS A 37 28.35 -25.34 15.88
N THR A 38 28.86 -26.23 15.02
CA THR A 38 28.56 -26.18 13.57
C THR A 38 27.09 -26.40 13.29
N GLU A 39 26.49 -27.42 13.94
CA GLU A 39 25.05 -27.68 13.77
C GLU A 39 24.19 -26.54 14.32
N GLY A 40 24.54 -26.01 15.50
CA GLY A 40 23.83 -24.85 16.08
C GLY A 40 23.87 -23.62 15.18
N LYS A 41 25.01 -23.33 14.53
CA LYS A 41 25.14 -22.23 13.59
C LYS A 41 24.27 -22.45 12.33
N LEU A 42 24.18 -23.68 11.86
CA LEU A 42 23.35 -24.02 10.70
C LEU A 42 21.87 -23.86 11.04
N VAL A 43 21.41 -24.37 12.17
CA VAL A 43 20.03 -24.22 12.66
C VAL A 43 19.69 -22.74 12.87
N ALA A 44 20.62 -21.96 13.44
CA ALA A 44 20.43 -20.51 13.60
C ALA A 44 20.24 -19.81 12.24
N ALA A 45 21.08 -20.12 11.26
CA ALA A 45 20.96 -19.55 9.91
C ALA A 45 19.64 -19.94 9.20
N GLU A 46 19.18 -21.19 9.40
CA GLU A 46 17.89 -21.65 8.86
C GLU A 46 16.72 -20.91 9.47
N ASN A 47 16.74 -20.70 10.79
CA ASN A 47 15.67 -19.99 11.48
C ASN A 47 15.67 -18.51 11.10
N GLU A 48 16.84 -17.86 11.05
CA GLU A 48 16.98 -16.48 10.60
C GLU A 48 16.46 -16.30 9.16
N TYR A 49 16.79 -17.22 8.27
CA TYR A 49 16.31 -17.22 6.89
C TYR A 49 14.79 -17.36 6.81
N LYS A 50 14.18 -18.27 7.60
CA LYS A 50 12.71 -18.44 7.65
C LYS A 50 12.00 -17.17 8.07
N VAL A 51 12.52 -16.47 9.07
CA VAL A 51 11.96 -15.18 9.53
C VAL A 51 12.06 -14.15 8.42
N LEU A 52 13.25 -13.98 7.82
CA LEU A 52 13.47 -13.03 6.74
C LEU A 52 12.56 -13.26 5.51
N ILE A 53 12.33 -14.51 5.14
CA ILE A 53 11.43 -14.83 4.02
C ILE A 53 9.97 -14.50 4.38
N LYS A 54 9.56 -14.80 5.62
CA LYS A 54 8.20 -14.47 6.07
C LYS A 54 7.97 -12.96 6.09
N ASP A 55 8.89 -12.20 6.71
CA ASP A 55 8.77 -10.75 6.82
C ASP A 55 8.74 -10.08 5.43
N ASN A 56 9.58 -10.55 4.50
CA ASN A 56 9.57 -10.06 3.12
C ASN A 56 8.25 -10.36 2.40
N ALA A 57 7.68 -11.56 2.60
CA ALA A 57 6.39 -11.91 2.02
C ALA A 57 5.25 -11.07 2.61
N ASP A 58 5.28 -10.79 3.90
CA ASP A 58 4.29 -9.97 4.59
C ASP A 58 4.34 -8.50 4.11
N GLU A 59 5.56 -7.95 3.95
CA GLU A 59 5.76 -6.61 3.36
C GLU A 59 5.25 -6.53 1.91
N MET A 60 5.52 -7.54 1.11
CA MET A 60 5.05 -7.60 -0.29
C MET A 60 3.52 -7.65 -0.35
N ALA A 61 2.88 -8.45 0.50
CA ALA A 61 1.42 -8.56 0.54
C ALA A 61 0.77 -7.23 0.95
N ALA A 62 1.31 -6.56 1.96
CA ALA A 62 0.84 -5.24 2.39
C ALA A 62 1.00 -4.20 1.27
N LYS A 63 2.16 -4.19 0.60
CA LYS A 63 2.45 -3.27 -0.51
C LYS A 63 1.52 -3.50 -1.70
N GLU A 64 1.21 -4.73 -2.04
CA GLU A 64 0.26 -5.04 -3.13
C GLU A 64 -1.11 -4.40 -2.87
N VAL A 65 -1.59 -4.47 -1.64
CA VAL A 65 -2.85 -3.84 -1.24
C VAL A 65 -2.75 -2.32 -1.32
N GLU A 66 -1.66 -1.72 -0.85
CA GLU A 66 -1.42 -0.27 -0.97
C GLU A 66 -1.41 0.19 -2.44
N ASP A 67 -0.76 -0.57 -3.31
CA ASP A 67 -0.72 -0.29 -4.75
C ASP A 67 -2.11 -0.39 -5.39
N LYS A 68 -2.97 -1.32 -4.96
CA LYS A 68 -4.37 -1.39 -5.39
C LYS A 68 -5.15 -0.16 -4.93
N ILE A 69 -5.01 0.23 -3.68
CA ILE A 69 -5.67 1.42 -3.12
C ILE A 69 -5.24 2.70 -3.83
N ALA A 70 -3.94 2.86 -4.11
CA ALA A 70 -3.41 4.02 -4.81
C ALA A 70 -4.00 4.20 -6.22
N ARG A 71 -4.38 3.11 -6.88
CA ARG A 71 -4.99 3.11 -8.21
C ARG A 71 -6.48 3.46 -8.23
N LEU A 72 -7.13 3.58 -7.07
CA LEU A 72 -8.56 3.91 -6.98
C LEU A 72 -8.88 5.36 -7.36
N GLN A 73 -7.89 6.23 -7.47
CA GLN A 73 -8.09 7.64 -7.80
C GLN A 73 -7.89 7.90 -9.30
N PRO A 74 -8.77 8.66 -9.96
CA PRO A 74 -10.00 9.25 -9.43
C PRO A 74 -11.15 8.25 -9.29
N VAL A 75 -12.00 8.39 -8.26
CA VAL A 75 -13.19 7.55 -8.06
C VAL A 75 -14.29 7.98 -9.03
N THR A 76 -14.84 7.05 -9.78
CA THR A 76 -15.92 7.23 -10.75
C THR A 76 -17.03 6.21 -10.52
N LYS A 77 -18.12 6.31 -11.25
CA LYS A 77 -19.21 5.31 -11.24
C LYS A 77 -18.73 3.88 -11.61
N ASP A 78 -17.65 3.77 -12.36
CA ASP A 78 -17.11 2.49 -12.83
C ASP A 78 -16.05 1.91 -11.86
N SER A 79 -15.74 2.61 -10.76
CA SER A 79 -14.72 2.20 -9.79
C SER A 79 -15.18 1.12 -8.81
N GLY A 80 -16.45 0.69 -8.84
CA GLY A 80 -17.02 -0.20 -7.84
C GLY A 80 -16.31 -1.53 -7.67
N GLU A 81 -15.95 -2.19 -8.77
CA GLU A 81 -15.23 -3.47 -8.72
C GLU A 81 -13.80 -3.29 -8.18
N ALA A 82 -13.09 -2.24 -8.60
CA ALA A 82 -11.75 -1.97 -8.13
C ALA A 82 -11.72 -1.66 -6.63
N ILE A 83 -12.70 -0.90 -6.12
CA ILE A 83 -12.86 -0.60 -4.69
C ILE A 83 -13.15 -1.88 -3.91
N LYS A 84 -14.06 -2.73 -4.41
CA LYS A 84 -14.40 -4.01 -3.79
C LYS A 84 -13.19 -4.96 -3.76
N ASP A 85 -12.42 -5.02 -4.85
CA ASP A 85 -11.20 -5.84 -4.92
C ASP A 85 -10.14 -5.35 -3.91
N ALA A 86 -9.91 -4.04 -3.83
CA ALA A 86 -8.98 -3.47 -2.86
C ALA A 86 -9.42 -3.77 -1.42
N ARG A 87 -10.72 -3.63 -1.10
CA ARG A 87 -11.27 -3.98 0.23
C ARG A 87 -11.09 -5.46 0.53
N SER A 88 -11.47 -6.34 -0.38
CA SER A 88 -11.34 -7.79 -0.22
C SER A 88 -9.88 -8.20 -0.03
N SER A 89 -8.96 -7.60 -0.79
CA SER A 89 -7.52 -7.85 -0.64
C SER A 89 -7.01 -7.38 0.73
N TYR A 90 -7.44 -6.22 1.22
CA TYR A 90 -7.09 -5.74 2.56
C TYR A 90 -7.64 -6.66 3.67
N GLU A 91 -8.89 -7.12 3.54
CA GLU A 91 -9.51 -8.00 4.53
C GLU A 91 -8.84 -9.38 4.58
N ALA A 92 -8.34 -9.87 3.46
CA ALA A 92 -7.63 -11.15 3.35
C ALA A 92 -6.24 -11.14 4.00
N LEU A 93 -5.66 -9.98 4.29
CA LEU A 93 -4.39 -9.87 4.99
C LEU A 93 -4.47 -10.40 6.42
N THR A 94 -3.39 -11.03 6.87
CA THR A 94 -3.24 -11.40 8.29
C THR A 94 -3.15 -10.15 9.18
N PRO A 95 -3.37 -10.25 10.51
CA PRO A 95 -3.21 -9.12 11.42
C PRO A 95 -1.82 -8.46 11.33
N GLU A 96 -0.76 -9.27 11.15
CA GLU A 96 0.61 -8.80 11.00
C GLU A 96 0.79 -8.01 9.69
N GLN A 97 0.28 -8.52 8.59
CA GLN A 97 0.29 -7.84 7.29
C GLN A 97 -0.53 -6.55 7.29
N LYS A 98 -1.70 -6.56 7.96
CA LYS A 98 -2.52 -5.34 8.14
C LYS A 98 -1.79 -4.24 8.90
N ALA A 99 -0.96 -4.62 9.88
CA ALA A 99 -0.15 -3.67 10.63
C ALA A 99 0.93 -2.99 9.78
N LEU A 100 1.33 -3.60 8.67
CA LEU A 100 2.30 -3.05 7.72
C LEU A 100 1.66 -2.08 6.70
N VAL A 101 0.34 -2.17 6.49
CA VAL A 101 -0.38 -1.23 5.63
C VAL A 101 -0.46 0.14 6.31
N SER A 102 -0.11 1.20 5.58
CA SER A 102 -0.13 2.56 6.12
C SER A 102 -1.56 3.00 6.47
N LYS A 103 -1.70 3.75 7.56
CA LYS A 103 -2.99 4.32 7.97
C LYS A 103 -3.58 5.24 6.90
N ASP A 104 -2.73 5.92 6.15
CA ASP A 104 -3.15 6.80 5.06
C ASP A 104 -3.77 6.01 3.91
N SER A 105 -3.23 4.83 3.58
CA SER A 105 -3.80 3.92 2.60
C SER A 105 -5.16 3.40 3.03
N VAL A 106 -5.31 3.00 4.29
CA VAL A 106 -6.61 2.56 4.83
C VAL A 106 -7.63 3.69 4.77
N ALA A 107 -7.27 4.90 5.20
CA ALA A 107 -8.15 6.08 5.12
C ALA A 107 -8.50 6.45 3.67
N ALA A 108 -7.57 6.27 2.72
CA ALA A 108 -7.83 6.49 1.29
C ALA A 108 -8.85 5.47 0.74
N LEU A 109 -8.78 4.21 1.15
CA LEU A 109 -9.75 3.17 0.79
C LEU A 109 -11.16 3.53 1.32
N GLU A 110 -11.27 3.87 2.59
CA GLU A 110 -12.55 4.29 3.19
C GLU A 110 -13.14 5.53 2.52
N LYS A 111 -12.28 6.48 2.17
CA LYS A 111 -12.70 7.67 1.42
C LYS A 111 -13.19 7.32 0.01
N ALA A 112 -12.52 6.40 -0.67
CA ALA A 112 -12.92 5.94 -1.99
C ALA A 112 -14.29 5.26 -1.95
N GLU A 113 -14.55 4.42 -0.95
CA GLU A 113 -15.85 3.77 -0.73
C GLU A 113 -16.97 4.80 -0.52
N LYS A 114 -16.77 5.76 0.38
CA LYS A 114 -17.75 6.83 0.64
C LYS A 114 -18.03 7.69 -0.59
N LEU A 115 -16.99 8.02 -1.37
CA LEU A 115 -17.16 8.79 -2.61
C LEU A 115 -17.93 7.99 -3.66
N TYR A 116 -17.65 6.70 -3.79
CA TYR A 116 -18.38 5.83 -4.70
C TYR A 116 -19.85 5.74 -4.34
N ASP A 117 -20.18 5.52 -3.06
CA ASP A 117 -21.57 5.48 -2.58
C ASP A 117 -22.33 6.78 -2.87
N MET A 118 -21.68 7.94 -2.69
CA MET A 118 -22.28 9.23 -3.03
C MET A 118 -22.52 9.38 -4.55
N ILE A 119 -21.58 8.92 -5.38
CA ILE A 119 -21.73 8.94 -6.84
C ILE A 119 -22.90 8.06 -7.26
N ILE A 120 -22.99 6.84 -6.74
CA ILE A 120 -24.08 5.92 -7.08
C ILE A 120 -25.43 6.42 -6.57
N ALA A 121 -25.49 7.00 -5.37
CA ALA A 121 -26.71 7.60 -4.83
C ALA A 121 -27.21 8.78 -5.69
N SER A 122 -26.29 9.59 -6.22
CA SER A 122 -26.63 10.72 -7.07
C SER A 122 -27.05 10.32 -8.49
N THR A 123 -26.65 9.12 -8.95
CA THR A 123 -27.00 8.61 -10.28
C THR A 123 -28.25 7.73 -10.30
N LYS A 124 -28.83 7.41 -9.14
CA LYS A 124 -30.05 6.61 -9.05
C LYS A 124 -31.26 7.49 -9.46
N PRO A 125 -31.96 7.22 -10.59
CA PRO A 125 -33.15 7.94 -10.94
C PRO A 125 -34.28 7.51 -10.01
N GLY A 126 -34.77 8.41 -9.20
CA GLY A 126 -36.00 8.24 -8.43
C GLY A 126 -35.84 8.07 -6.93
N THR A 127 -35.44 9.14 -6.26
CA THR A 127 -36.05 9.46 -4.97
C THR A 127 -36.73 10.82 -5.18
N ALA A 128 -37.94 10.76 -5.72
CA ALA A 128 -38.85 11.89 -5.65
C ALA A 128 -39.02 12.21 -4.18
N VAL A 129 -38.43 13.30 -3.73
CA VAL A 129 -38.83 13.97 -2.51
C VAL A 129 -40.26 14.42 -2.75
N GLY A 130 -41.15 13.96 -1.87
CA GLY A 130 -42.60 14.12 -1.94
C GLY A 130 -43.05 15.47 -2.42
N ASP A 131 -44.03 15.34 -3.27
CA ASP A 131 -44.98 16.35 -3.71
C ASP A 131 -45.27 17.44 -2.65
N ASN A 132 -44.95 18.68 -3.02
CA ASN A 132 -45.77 19.77 -2.56
C ASN A 132 -46.13 20.66 -3.78
N THR A 133 -47.36 20.51 -4.14
CA THR A 133 -48.11 21.19 -5.20
C THR A 133 -47.84 22.70 -5.22
N GLY A 134 -47.47 23.17 -6.40
CA GLY A 134 -47.39 24.59 -6.69
C GLY A 134 -46.99 24.83 -8.16
N SER A 135 -48.00 24.82 -9.04
CA SER A 135 -47.93 25.22 -10.45
C SER A 135 -47.17 26.54 -10.63
N THR A 136 -46.14 26.54 -11.48
CA THR A 136 -45.97 27.57 -12.54
C THR A 136 -44.81 27.22 -13.44
N SER A 137 -45.11 27.31 -14.74
CA SER A 137 -44.24 27.30 -15.91
C SER A 137 -43.05 28.27 -15.74
N GLY A 138 -41.83 27.80 -16.03
CA GLY A 138 -40.70 28.72 -16.12
C GLY A 138 -39.37 27.98 -16.20
N SER A 139 -38.72 28.09 -17.34
CA SER A 139 -37.33 27.71 -17.58
C SER A 139 -36.42 28.10 -16.42
N GLY A 140 -35.94 27.13 -15.61
CA GLY A 140 -35.14 27.38 -14.43
C GLY A 140 -33.69 26.98 -14.61
N VAL A 141 -32.86 27.96 -14.91
CA VAL A 141 -31.42 27.88 -14.69
C VAL A 141 -31.15 27.76 -13.19
N ILE A 142 -30.50 26.71 -12.76
CA ILE A 142 -30.10 26.54 -11.37
C ILE A 142 -28.96 27.52 -11.05
N LYS A 143 -29.27 28.63 -10.40
CA LYS A 143 -28.26 29.49 -9.78
C LYS A 143 -27.82 28.87 -8.46
N ILE A 144 -26.57 28.42 -8.42
CA ILE A 144 -25.90 28.11 -7.16
C ILE A 144 -25.51 29.43 -6.52
N THR A 145 -26.25 29.88 -5.51
CA THR A 145 -25.86 31.01 -4.68
C THR A 145 -24.83 30.56 -3.67
N ALA A 146 -23.57 30.85 -3.94
CA ALA A 146 -22.54 30.86 -2.92
C ALA A 146 -22.71 32.11 -2.07
N ASN A 147 -23.07 31.96 -0.81
CA ASN A 147 -23.08 33.03 0.16
C ASN A 147 -21.66 33.19 0.71
N ALA A 148 -20.97 34.24 0.30
CA ALA A 148 -19.74 34.69 0.94
C ALA A 148 -19.81 36.21 1.05
N ALA A 149 -20.08 36.69 2.25
CA ALA A 149 -19.85 38.08 2.62
C ALA A 149 -18.36 38.27 2.91
N ALA A 150 -17.70 39.13 2.16
CA ALA A 150 -16.63 40.04 2.68
C ALA A 150 -16.16 40.97 1.57
N LYS A 151 -16.28 42.23 1.88
CA LYS A 151 -15.69 43.46 1.42
C LYS A 151 -14.45 43.39 0.51
N GLY A 152 -14.58 44.08 -0.59
CA GLY A 152 -13.74 45.14 -1.17
C GLY A 152 -12.27 44.86 -1.41
N GLU A 153 -11.86 44.82 -2.67
CA GLU A 153 -11.01 45.85 -3.24
C GLU A 153 -10.78 45.60 -4.74
N LYS A 154 -10.50 46.67 -5.45
CA LYS A 154 -10.55 46.84 -6.88
C LYS A 154 -9.52 46.05 -7.68
N ASN A 155 -9.96 45.47 -8.82
CA ASN A 155 -9.13 45.07 -9.94
C ASN A 155 -8.66 46.29 -10.74
N PRO A 156 -7.47 46.23 -11.39
CA PRO A 156 -7.54 46.08 -12.84
C PRO A 156 -6.49 45.12 -13.46
N ASN A 157 -7.03 44.26 -14.31
CA ASN A 157 -6.53 43.91 -15.64
C ASN A 157 -5.03 43.76 -15.89
N THR A 158 -4.57 42.55 -16.18
CA THR A 158 -3.76 42.32 -17.40
C THR A 158 -3.59 40.79 -17.61
N GLY A 159 -3.81 40.37 -18.84
CA GLY A 159 -3.70 39.01 -19.28
C GLY A 159 -2.26 38.51 -19.30
N ALA A 160 -2.12 37.21 -19.03
CA ALA A 160 -0.98 36.43 -19.44
C ALA A 160 -1.33 34.93 -19.43
N PRO A 161 -0.66 34.10 -20.22
CA PRO A 161 -1.14 32.82 -20.71
C PRO A 161 -1.02 31.70 -19.70
N VAL A 162 -1.97 30.77 -19.78
CA VAL A 162 -1.95 29.49 -19.07
C VAL A 162 -0.74 28.66 -19.48
N MET A 163 0.27 28.58 -18.63
CA MET A 163 1.31 27.58 -18.74
C MET A 163 0.81 26.28 -18.11
N SER A 164 0.64 25.29 -18.97
CA SER A 164 0.49 23.89 -18.64
C SER A 164 1.68 23.42 -17.81
N MET A 165 1.50 23.18 -16.51
CA MET A 165 2.49 22.48 -15.70
C MET A 165 2.12 21.00 -15.66
N ALA A 166 2.92 20.22 -16.36
CA ALA A 166 2.97 18.77 -16.22
C ALA A 166 3.37 18.39 -14.78
N PRO A 167 2.78 17.34 -14.19
CA PRO A 167 3.23 16.87 -12.88
C PRO A 167 4.61 16.23 -12.98
N ALA A 168 5.58 16.83 -12.31
CA ALA A 168 6.90 16.24 -12.10
C ALA A 168 6.74 14.98 -11.26
N MET A 169 7.14 13.84 -11.83
CA MET A 169 7.36 12.60 -11.09
C MET A 169 8.45 12.83 -10.03
N LEU A 170 8.04 12.85 -8.79
CA LEU A 170 8.96 12.78 -7.67
C LEU A 170 9.30 11.31 -7.42
N VAL A 171 10.39 10.85 -8.01
CA VAL A 171 11.01 9.57 -7.66
C VAL A 171 11.69 9.76 -6.31
N LEU A 172 11.05 9.33 -5.24
CA LEU A 172 11.68 9.24 -3.93
C LEU A 172 12.48 7.94 -3.87
N ALA A 173 13.78 8.04 -4.14
CA ALA A 173 14.74 7.00 -3.82
C ALA A 173 14.86 6.92 -2.30
N ALA A 174 14.31 5.86 -1.69
CA ALA A 174 14.54 5.54 -0.30
C ALA A 174 15.99 5.10 -0.13
N ALA A 175 16.85 6.01 0.32
CA ALA A 175 18.19 5.70 0.78
C ALA A 175 18.08 4.93 2.10
N VAL A 176 18.37 3.62 2.05
CA VAL A 176 18.59 2.80 3.24
C VAL A 176 19.86 3.29 3.93
N LEU A 177 19.68 4.08 4.97
CA LEU A 177 20.77 4.51 5.84
C LEU A 177 21.13 3.36 6.79
N VAL A 178 22.12 2.56 6.40
CA VAL A 178 22.75 1.58 7.29
C VAL A 178 23.54 2.35 8.33
N LEU A 179 22.99 2.49 9.52
CA LEU A 179 23.71 3.03 10.67
C LEU A 179 24.71 1.99 11.17
N LYS A 180 25.96 2.12 10.71
CA LYS A 180 27.11 1.38 11.25
C LYS A 180 27.43 1.93 12.64
N LYS A 181 26.91 1.31 13.70
CA LYS A 181 27.36 1.62 15.05
C LYS A 181 28.66 0.89 15.33
N ARG A 182 29.75 1.63 15.38
CA ARG A 182 31.01 1.23 15.96
C ARG A 182 30.88 1.26 17.49
N GLY A 183 31.38 0.21 18.13
CA GLY A 183 31.56 0.07 19.55
C GLY A 183 32.09 -1.32 19.86
#